data_c8012cdd9f69ad6d18a62051217a4772
#
_entry.id   c8012cdd9f69ad6d18a62051217a4772
#
_cell.length_a   1.000
_cell.length_b   1.000
_cell.length_c   1.000
_cell.angle_alpha   90.00
_cell.angle_beta   90.00
_cell.angle_gamma   90.00
#
_symmetry.space_group_name_H-M   'P 1'
#
loop_
_entity.id
_entity.type
_entity.pdbx_description
1 polymer ?
#
loop_
_entity_poly.entity_id
_entity_poly.type
_entity_poly.pdbx_seq_one_letter_code
_entity_poly.pdbx_strand_id
1 'polypeptide(L)'
;FSVTVLGGIHNEMQPAVNLCMPDKRKSCAACCGLMNHADISRKNLTKFLNDGAFRAENYWRYQIEGSYPEQTSSCRDYSSHICPFHGFIADGLPGCLIHPRVTGEEQRDRALYGAAACESYLCPAYELLDDDTKAILIDNLDDWYVYTIAIIDPLATKGIIDQLHEK
;
A
#
# COMPACT_ATOMS: atom_id res chain seq x y z
N PHE A 1 -1.48 -15.29 -48.29
CA PHE A 1 -1.85 -15.88 -46.98
C PHE A 1 -1.71 -14.82 -45.93
N SER A 2 -2.86 -14.25 -45.48
CA SER A 2 -2.90 -13.25 -44.40
C SER A 2 -3.04 -13.99 -43.08
N VAL A 3 -2.08 -13.81 -42.18
CA VAL A 3 -2.18 -14.26 -40.79
C VAL A 3 -2.75 -13.11 -39.97
N THR A 4 -4.01 -13.23 -39.60
CA THR A 4 -4.65 -12.31 -38.64
C THR A 4 -4.19 -12.70 -37.23
N VAL A 5 -3.35 -11.87 -36.63
CA VAL A 5 -2.99 -12.00 -35.23
C VAL A 5 -4.18 -11.47 -34.42
N LEU A 6 -4.93 -12.38 -33.80
CA LEU A 6 -5.93 -12.03 -32.80
C LEU A 6 -5.19 -11.53 -31.56
N GLY A 7 -5.23 -10.22 -31.36
CA GLY A 7 -4.78 -9.58 -30.13
C GLY A 7 -5.66 -10.04 -28.97
N GLY A 8 -5.09 -10.87 -28.11
CA GLY A 8 -5.70 -11.22 -26.84
C GLY A 8 -5.85 -9.97 -25.99
N ILE A 9 -7.07 -9.54 -25.79
CA ILE A 9 -7.41 -8.52 -24.78
C ILE A 9 -7.28 -9.23 -23.43
N HIS A 10 -6.15 -9.05 -22.77
CA HIS A 10 -6.04 -9.33 -21.34
C HIS A 10 -6.93 -8.30 -20.63
N ASN A 11 -8.18 -8.67 -20.45
CA ASN A 11 -9.10 -7.97 -19.57
C ASN A 11 -8.65 -8.35 -18.14
N GLU A 12 -7.66 -7.64 -17.59
CA GLU A 12 -7.34 -7.73 -16.17
C GLU A 12 -8.59 -7.26 -15.41
N MET A 13 -9.35 -8.22 -14.89
CA MET A 13 -10.47 -7.94 -14.00
C MET A 13 -9.90 -7.24 -12.77
N GLN A 14 -9.99 -5.91 -12.73
CA GLN A 14 -9.79 -5.20 -11.49
C GLN A 14 -10.81 -5.73 -10.48
N PRO A 15 -10.40 -5.98 -9.24
CA PRO A 15 -11.31 -6.48 -8.22
C PRO A 15 -12.51 -5.51 -8.11
N ALA A 16 -13.71 -6.06 -7.97
CA ALA A 16 -14.94 -5.29 -7.89
C ALA A 16 -14.92 -4.26 -6.75
N VAL A 17 -14.12 -4.51 -5.71
CA VAL A 17 -13.91 -3.64 -4.56
C VAL A 17 -12.43 -3.30 -4.41
N ASN A 18 -12.08 -2.02 -4.44
CA ASN A 18 -10.70 -1.54 -4.27
C ASN A 18 -10.37 -1.33 -2.78
N LEU A 19 -9.65 -2.27 -2.18
CA LEU A 19 -9.19 -2.15 -0.79
C LEU A 19 -7.96 -1.24 -0.63
N CYS A 20 -7.18 -1.00 -1.69
CA CYS A 20 -5.96 -0.20 -1.57
C CYS A 20 -6.24 1.29 -1.36
N MET A 21 -7.18 1.84 -2.12
CA MET A 21 -7.63 3.22 -2.02
C MET A 21 -9.11 3.28 -2.44
N PRO A 22 -10.02 2.90 -1.54
CA PRO A 22 -11.43 2.84 -1.88
C PRO A 22 -12.04 4.21 -2.17
N ASP A 23 -11.55 5.24 -1.49
CA ASP A 23 -12.01 6.62 -1.67
C ASP A 23 -10.88 7.64 -1.42
N LYS A 24 -11.21 8.94 -1.34
CA LYS A 24 -10.23 10.02 -1.11
C LYS A 24 -9.90 10.26 0.37
N ARG A 25 -10.52 9.52 1.29
CA ARG A 25 -10.38 9.71 2.75
C ARG A 25 -9.44 8.70 3.37
N LYS A 26 -9.32 7.52 2.77
CA LYS A 26 -8.55 6.41 3.32
C LYS A 26 -7.80 5.63 2.26
N SER A 27 -6.71 5.03 2.67
CA SER A 27 -5.95 4.08 1.88
C SER A 27 -5.26 3.07 2.80
N CYS A 28 -5.05 1.87 2.26
CA CYS A 28 -4.21 0.88 2.91
C CYS A 28 -2.75 1.11 2.50
N ALA A 29 -1.89 1.22 3.49
CA ALA A 29 -0.48 1.51 3.29
C ALA A 29 0.42 0.28 3.47
N ALA A 30 -0.14 -0.92 3.56
CA ALA A 30 0.58 -2.13 3.95
C ALA A 30 1.62 -2.60 2.92
N CYS A 31 1.28 -2.60 1.63
CA CYS A 31 2.15 -3.15 0.57
C CYS A 31 3.46 -2.36 0.38
N CYS A 32 3.50 -1.08 0.76
CA CYS A 32 4.73 -0.30 0.81
C CYS A 32 5.61 -0.64 2.03
N GLY A 33 5.21 -1.62 2.85
CA GLY A 33 5.96 -2.08 4.01
C GLY A 33 5.76 -1.25 5.27
N LEU A 34 4.69 -0.47 5.39
CA LEU A 34 4.44 0.36 6.57
C LEU A 34 4.42 -0.48 7.86
N MET A 35 3.84 -1.68 7.81
CA MET A 35 3.77 -2.58 8.95
C MET A 35 5.01 -3.47 9.13
N ASN A 36 6.05 -3.24 8.33
CA ASN A 36 7.35 -3.88 8.49
C ASN A 36 8.28 -3.12 9.45
N HIS A 37 7.85 -1.99 10.00
CA HIS A 37 8.58 -1.32 11.07
C HIS A 37 8.64 -2.19 12.34
N ALA A 38 9.74 -2.11 13.08
CA ALA A 38 9.89 -2.74 14.39
C ALA A 38 8.90 -2.15 15.42
N ASP A 39 8.65 -0.85 15.33
CA ASP A 39 7.61 -0.15 16.09
C ASP A 39 6.47 0.26 15.16
N ILE A 40 5.38 -0.50 15.19
CA ILE A 40 4.16 -0.25 14.42
C ILE A 40 3.16 0.67 15.15
N SER A 41 3.56 1.32 16.24
CA SER A 41 2.66 2.27 16.91
C SER A 41 2.22 3.38 15.95
N ARG A 42 0.97 3.84 16.10
CA ARG A 42 0.43 4.95 15.31
C ARG A 42 1.38 6.16 15.32
N LYS A 43 1.94 6.49 16.49
CA LYS A 43 2.86 7.62 16.66
C LYS A 43 4.08 7.48 15.74
N ASN A 44 4.73 6.31 15.74
CA ASN A 44 5.91 6.05 14.93
C ASN A 44 5.58 6.06 13.43
N LEU A 45 4.50 5.38 13.04
CA LEU A 45 4.10 5.32 11.63
C LEU A 45 3.63 6.68 11.11
N THR A 46 2.92 7.49 11.92
CA THR A 46 2.55 8.86 11.54
C THR A 46 3.79 9.72 11.32
N LYS A 47 4.78 9.62 12.22
CA LYS A 47 6.05 10.33 12.04
C LYS A 47 6.74 9.91 10.73
N PHE A 48 6.84 8.61 10.48
CA PHE A 48 7.42 8.10 9.24
C PHE A 48 6.71 8.64 8.00
N LEU A 49 5.37 8.65 7.98
CA LEU A 49 4.59 9.15 6.84
C LEU A 49 4.76 10.67 6.66
N ASN A 50 4.81 11.45 7.74
CA ASN A 50 5.05 12.89 7.68
C ASN A 50 6.44 13.23 7.10
N ASP A 51 7.45 12.43 7.42
CA ASP A 51 8.82 12.61 6.92
C ASP A 51 8.99 12.11 5.46
N GLY A 52 7.90 11.63 4.82
CA GLY A 52 7.93 10.96 3.53
C GLY A 52 8.56 11.77 2.40
N ALA A 53 8.15 13.04 2.24
CA ALA A 53 8.67 13.90 1.18
C ALA A 53 10.18 14.14 1.34
N PHE A 54 10.64 14.46 2.54
CA PHE A 54 12.05 14.62 2.86
C PHE A 54 12.85 13.34 2.61
N ARG A 55 12.31 12.19 2.98
CA ARG A 55 12.94 10.89 2.78
C ARG A 55 13.03 10.55 1.29
N ALA A 56 11.98 10.78 0.52
CA ALA A 56 11.98 10.54 -0.93
C ALA A 56 13.01 11.40 -1.66
N GLU A 57 13.13 12.67 -1.32
CA GLU A 57 14.13 13.59 -1.88
C GLU A 57 15.56 13.12 -1.57
N ASN A 58 15.83 12.74 -0.31
CA ASN A 58 17.15 12.26 0.07
C ASN A 58 17.48 10.89 -0.55
N TYR A 59 16.51 9.99 -0.70
CA TYR A 59 16.70 8.73 -1.40
C TYR A 59 17.21 8.93 -2.83
N TRP A 60 16.68 9.90 -3.57
CA TRP A 60 17.17 10.29 -4.88
C TRP A 60 18.63 10.70 -4.88
N ARG A 61 18.98 11.56 -3.93
CA ARG A 61 20.37 12.04 -3.80
C ARG A 61 21.32 10.87 -3.58
N TYR A 62 20.98 9.95 -2.68
CA TYR A 62 21.80 8.77 -2.40
C TYR A 62 21.90 7.81 -3.58
N GLN A 63 20.84 7.62 -4.36
CA GLN A 63 20.91 6.80 -5.57
C GLN A 63 21.88 7.38 -6.60
N ILE A 64 21.89 8.69 -6.79
CA ILE A 64 22.79 9.39 -7.72
C ILE A 64 24.23 9.34 -7.22
N GLU A 65 24.45 9.50 -5.92
CA GLU A 65 25.77 9.52 -5.28
C GLU A 65 26.34 8.12 -5.01
N GLY A 66 25.54 7.06 -5.18
CA GLY A 66 25.96 5.67 -4.92
C GLY A 66 26.16 5.33 -3.44
N SER A 67 25.67 6.19 -2.54
CA SER A 67 25.82 6.07 -1.08
C SER A 67 24.46 5.89 -0.39
N TYR A 68 23.87 4.70 -0.51
CA TYR A 68 22.59 4.42 0.14
C TYR A 68 22.78 4.06 1.63
N PRO A 69 22.18 4.81 2.58
CA PRO A 69 22.23 4.40 3.98
C PRO A 69 21.44 3.09 4.15
N GLU A 70 22.03 2.09 4.77
CA GLU A 70 21.34 0.85 5.09
C GLU A 70 20.02 1.12 5.81
N GLN A 71 18.89 0.71 5.22
CA GLN A 71 17.55 0.85 5.79
C GLN A 71 17.30 -0.05 7.02
N THR A 72 18.29 -0.75 7.48
CA THR A 72 18.18 -1.89 8.37
C THR A 72 17.72 -1.58 9.78
N SER A 73 17.88 -0.35 10.27
CA SER A 73 17.64 -0.05 11.69
C SER A 73 16.17 0.12 12.08
N SER A 74 15.27 0.34 11.10
CA SER A 74 13.84 0.55 11.36
C SER A 74 12.94 -0.62 10.98
N CYS A 75 13.47 -1.61 10.23
CA CYS A 75 12.71 -2.79 9.84
C CYS A 75 12.58 -3.79 11.00
N ARG A 76 11.47 -4.52 11.02
CA ARG A 76 11.16 -5.55 12.02
C ARG A 76 12.15 -6.69 12.01
N ASP A 77 12.62 -7.07 10.83
CA ASP A 77 13.57 -8.14 10.60
C ASP A 77 14.36 -7.92 9.30
N TYR A 78 15.40 -8.73 9.05
CA TYR A 78 16.27 -8.61 7.89
C TYR A 78 15.60 -8.94 6.54
N SER A 79 14.46 -9.61 6.55
CA SER A 79 13.69 -9.94 5.34
C SER A 79 12.63 -8.88 5.01
N SER A 80 12.42 -7.94 5.91
CA SER A 80 11.41 -6.90 5.78
C SER A 80 11.96 -5.67 5.07
N HIS A 81 11.16 -5.08 4.21
CA HIS A 81 11.49 -3.88 3.46
C HIS A 81 10.43 -2.80 3.66
N ILE A 82 10.87 -1.55 3.66
CA ILE A 82 10.02 -0.37 3.77
C ILE A 82 10.34 0.53 2.59
N CYS A 83 9.36 0.80 1.74
CA CYS A 83 9.54 1.67 0.60
C CYS A 83 9.79 3.13 1.04
N PRO A 84 10.87 3.79 0.59
CA PRO A 84 11.19 5.16 0.99
C PRO A 84 10.21 6.19 0.43
N PHE A 85 9.50 5.86 -0.65
CA PHE A 85 8.53 6.75 -1.31
C PHE A 85 7.12 6.69 -0.71
N HIS A 86 6.99 6.16 0.50
CA HIS A 86 5.73 6.11 1.22
C HIS A 86 5.60 7.33 2.14
N GLY A 87 4.48 8.03 2.06
CA GLY A 87 4.20 9.22 2.85
C GLY A 87 2.72 9.59 2.81
N PHE A 88 2.34 10.70 3.44
CA PHE A 88 1.02 11.26 3.23
C PHE A 88 0.97 11.98 1.89
N ILE A 89 0.02 11.58 1.03
CA ILE A 89 -0.26 12.20 -0.27
C ILE A 89 -1.35 13.28 -0.16
N ALA A 90 -2.10 13.27 0.93
CA ALA A 90 -3.04 14.31 1.37
C ALA A 90 -3.17 14.22 2.90
N ASP A 91 -3.92 15.11 3.52
CA ASP A 91 -4.15 15.11 4.96
C ASP A 91 -4.78 13.78 5.39
N GLY A 92 -4.07 13.05 6.28
CA GLY A 92 -4.50 11.75 6.78
C GLY A 92 -4.58 10.62 5.73
N LEU A 93 -4.13 10.84 4.49
CA LEU A 93 -4.18 9.85 3.41
C LEU A 93 -2.78 9.33 3.07
N PRO A 94 -2.34 8.18 3.59
CA PRO A 94 -1.06 7.58 3.23
C PRO A 94 -1.07 7.06 1.79
N GLY A 95 0.09 7.08 1.13
CA GLY A 95 0.21 6.60 -0.24
C GLY A 95 1.62 6.68 -0.80
N CYS A 96 1.75 6.34 -2.07
CA CYS A 96 3.00 6.41 -2.80
C CYS A 96 3.21 7.82 -3.36
N LEU A 97 4.26 8.50 -2.90
CA LEU A 97 4.61 9.87 -3.31
C LEU A 97 5.03 9.98 -4.78
N ILE A 98 5.43 8.86 -5.40
CA ILE A 98 5.85 8.79 -6.81
C ILE A 98 4.82 8.03 -7.67
N HIS A 99 3.58 7.91 -7.18
CA HIS A 99 2.50 7.31 -7.95
C HIS A 99 2.04 8.27 -9.08
N PRO A 100 1.68 7.78 -10.30
CA PRO A 100 1.23 8.63 -11.40
C PRO A 100 0.09 9.59 -11.06
N ARG A 101 -0.81 9.18 -10.16
CA ARG A 101 -1.91 10.04 -9.67
C ARG A 101 -1.43 11.23 -8.83
N VAL A 102 -0.21 11.17 -8.29
CA VAL A 102 0.41 12.23 -7.48
C VAL A 102 1.34 13.10 -8.32
N THR A 103 2.16 12.46 -9.15
CA THR A 103 3.23 13.13 -9.93
C THR A 103 2.80 13.52 -11.35
N GLY A 104 1.72 12.94 -11.88
CA GLY A 104 1.28 13.09 -13.27
C GLY A 104 2.01 12.17 -14.27
N GLU A 105 3.04 11.46 -13.86
CA GLU A 105 3.83 10.54 -14.67
C GLU A 105 4.24 9.28 -13.90
N GLU A 106 4.59 8.21 -14.62
CA GLU A 106 5.04 6.97 -13.99
C GLU A 106 6.48 7.12 -13.46
N GLN A 107 6.64 7.03 -12.15
CA GLN A 107 7.95 7.09 -11.48
C GLN A 107 8.20 5.89 -10.56
N ARG A 108 7.25 4.95 -10.45
CA ARG A 108 7.35 3.78 -9.56
C ARG A 108 8.44 2.79 -9.94
N ASP A 109 9.01 2.88 -11.17
CA ASP A 109 10.22 2.11 -11.52
C ASP A 109 11.42 2.43 -10.62
N ARG A 110 11.35 3.56 -9.94
CA ARG A 110 12.34 4.00 -8.94
C ARG A 110 12.04 3.46 -7.55
N ALA A 111 10.84 2.90 -7.34
CA ALA A 111 10.46 2.31 -6.07
C ALA A 111 11.20 0.99 -5.82
N LEU A 112 11.17 0.54 -4.57
CA LEU A 112 11.84 -0.69 -4.15
C LEU A 112 11.46 -1.92 -4.99
N TYR A 113 10.18 -2.00 -5.42
CA TYR A 113 9.64 -3.15 -6.14
C TYR A 113 9.44 -2.91 -7.65
N GLY A 114 9.58 -1.66 -8.10
CA GLY A 114 9.31 -1.26 -9.49
C GLY A 114 7.82 -1.12 -9.82
N ALA A 115 7.53 -0.43 -10.93
CA ALA A 115 6.16 -0.10 -11.33
C ALA A 115 5.28 -1.33 -11.53
N ALA A 116 5.79 -2.35 -12.22
CA ALA A 116 5.03 -3.56 -12.54
C ALA A 116 4.53 -4.30 -11.29
N ALA A 117 5.40 -4.48 -10.28
CA ALA A 117 5.01 -5.10 -9.01
C ALA A 117 4.04 -4.21 -8.22
N CYS A 118 4.31 -2.89 -8.18
CA CYS A 118 3.43 -1.95 -7.48
C CYS A 118 2.03 -1.83 -8.09
N GLU A 119 1.87 -2.15 -9.37
CA GLU A 119 0.59 -2.11 -10.07
C GLU A 119 -0.21 -3.41 -9.93
N SER A 120 0.47 -4.55 -10.02
CA SER A 120 -0.18 -5.86 -10.09
C SER A 120 -0.38 -6.54 -8.73
N TYR A 121 0.27 -6.07 -7.66
CA TYR A 121 0.20 -6.73 -6.36
C TYR A 121 -1.17 -6.55 -5.70
N LEU A 122 -1.82 -7.68 -5.43
CA LEU A 122 -3.00 -7.77 -4.58
C LEU A 122 -2.63 -8.50 -3.28
N CYS A 123 -2.95 -7.88 -2.14
CA CYS A 123 -2.67 -8.50 -0.85
C CYS A 123 -3.67 -9.63 -0.54
N PRO A 124 -3.35 -10.56 0.39
CA PRO A 124 -4.23 -11.67 0.76
C PRO A 124 -5.65 -11.27 1.17
N ALA A 125 -5.87 -10.03 1.64
CA ALA A 125 -7.20 -9.56 1.99
C ALA A 125 -8.19 -9.57 0.81
N TYR A 126 -7.70 -9.44 -0.42
CA TYR A 126 -8.56 -9.53 -1.61
C TYR A 126 -9.20 -10.90 -1.78
N GLU A 127 -8.52 -11.97 -1.38
CA GLU A 127 -8.99 -13.36 -1.47
C GLU A 127 -9.68 -13.83 -0.19
N LEU A 128 -9.17 -13.39 0.97
CA LEU A 128 -9.62 -13.89 2.28
C LEU A 128 -10.88 -13.20 2.83
N LEU A 129 -11.14 -11.96 2.37
CA LEU A 129 -12.35 -11.23 2.73
C LEU A 129 -13.39 -11.36 1.62
N ASP A 130 -14.61 -11.70 1.99
CA ASP A 130 -15.78 -11.62 1.10
C ASP A 130 -16.16 -10.15 0.83
N ASP A 131 -17.00 -9.91 -0.17
CA ASP A 131 -17.34 -8.55 -0.61
C ASP A 131 -18.17 -7.81 0.42
N ASP A 132 -18.98 -8.48 1.23
CA ASP A 132 -19.73 -7.88 2.32
C ASP A 132 -18.79 -7.37 3.42
N THR A 133 -17.81 -8.19 3.82
CA THR A 133 -16.78 -7.79 4.78
C THR A 133 -15.95 -6.61 4.26
N LYS A 134 -15.55 -6.62 2.98
CA LYS A 134 -14.83 -5.49 2.36
C LYS A 134 -15.66 -4.21 2.39
N ALA A 135 -16.95 -4.29 2.06
CA ALA A 135 -17.87 -3.14 2.11
C ALA A 135 -17.98 -2.59 3.54
N ILE A 136 -18.16 -3.45 4.54
CA ILE A 136 -18.20 -3.06 5.95
C ILE A 136 -16.94 -2.29 6.36
N LEU A 137 -15.75 -2.76 5.99
CA LEU A 137 -14.49 -2.08 6.29
C LEU A 137 -14.43 -0.70 5.64
N ILE A 138 -14.81 -0.61 4.37
CA ILE A 138 -14.80 0.63 3.62
C ILE A 138 -15.78 1.65 4.20
N ASP A 139 -16.98 1.22 4.59
CA ASP A 139 -18.02 2.12 5.04
C ASP A 139 -17.83 2.59 6.49
N ASN A 140 -17.16 1.79 7.33
CA ASN A 140 -17.09 2.04 8.77
C ASN A 140 -15.71 2.45 9.30
N LEU A 141 -14.63 2.26 8.55
CA LEU A 141 -13.29 2.61 9.01
C LEU A 141 -12.74 3.79 8.20
N ASP A 142 -12.83 5.00 8.76
CA ASP A 142 -12.29 6.22 8.12
C ASP A 142 -10.84 6.52 8.53
N ASP A 143 -10.36 5.90 9.59
CA ASP A 143 -9.00 6.09 10.10
C ASP A 143 -8.00 5.20 9.34
N TRP A 144 -7.01 5.80 8.70
CA TRP A 144 -6.02 5.09 7.88
C TRP A 144 -5.26 3.99 8.64
N TYR A 145 -4.96 4.23 9.93
CA TYR A 145 -4.18 3.30 10.72
C TYR A 145 -4.99 2.06 11.08
N VAL A 146 -6.22 2.25 11.56
CA VAL A 146 -7.13 1.14 11.86
C VAL A 146 -7.50 0.39 10.59
N TYR A 147 -7.77 1.11 9.50
CA TYR A 147 -8.06 0.51 8.21
C TYR A 147 -6.89 -0.36 7.72
N THR A 148 -5.65 0.14 7.81
CA THR A 148 -4.47 -0.65 7.42
C THR A 148 -4.31 -1.90 8.27
N ILE A 149 -4.50 -1.81 9.60
CA ILE A 149 -4.44 -2.99 10.49
C ILE A 149 -5.49 -4.02 10.10
N ALA A 150 -6.72 -3.60 9.83
CA ALA A 150 -7.79 -4.50 9.42
C ALA A 150 -7.46 -5.25 8.11
N ILE A 151 -6.80 -4.60 7.17
CA ILE A 151 -6.41 -5.21 5.89
C ILE A 151 -5.25 -6.19 6.03
N ILE A 152 -4.28 -5.95 6.91
CA ILE A 152 -3.10 -6.83 7.05
C ILE A 152 -3.39 -8.09 7.85
N ASP A 153 -4.44 -8.10 8.67
CA ASP A 153 -4.90 -9.29 9.39
C ASP A 153 -6.36 -9.61 9.01
N PRO A 154 -6.59 -10.07 7.77
CA PRO A 154 -7.93 -10.28 7.26
C PRO A 154 -8.70 -11.38 7.99
N LEU A 155 -8.01 -12.40 8.53
CA LEU A 155 -8.66 -13.49 9.27
C LEU A 155 -9.16 -13.01 10.63
N ALA A 156 -8.36 -12.27 11.39
CA ALA A 156 -8.80 -11.68 12.64
C ALA A 156 -9.95 -10.68 12.41
N THR A 157 -9.83 -9.86 11.37
CA THR A 157 -10.85 -8.89 10.98
C THR A 157 -12.19 -9.56 10.66
N LYS A 158 -12.16 -10.60 9.82
CA LYS A 158 -13.36 -11.37 9.51
C LYS A 158 -13.98 -11.98 10.76
N GLY A 159 -13.18 -12.60 11.63
CA GLY A 159 -13.67 -13.19 12.88
C GLY A 159 -14.35 -12.18 13.82
N ILE A 160 -13.84 -10.93 13.87
CA ILE A 160 -14.48 -9.86 14.66
C ILE A 160 -15.82 -9.45 14.05
N ILE A 161 -15.88 -9.28 12.72
CA ILE A 161 -17.12 -8.89 12.02
C ILE A 161 -18.18 -9.97 12.17
N ASP A 162 -17.82 -11.25 11.99
CA ASP A 162 -18.75 -12.38 12.17
C ASP A 162 -19.36 -12.40 13.58
N GLN A 163 -18.54 -12.18 14.63
CA GLN A 163 -19.02 -12.08 16.01
C GLN A 163 -19.97 -10.89 16.27
N LEU A 164 -19.82 -9.79 15.53
CA LEU A 164 -20.70 -8.63 15.67
C LEU A 164 -22.07 -8.89 15.02
N HIS A 165 -22.12 -9.71 13.97
CA HIS A 165 -23.36 -10.08 13.28
C HIS A 165 -24.18 -11.15 14.03
N GLU A 166 -23.57 -11.95 14.91
CA GLU A 166 -24.24 -12.96 15.71
C GLU A 166 -24.98 -12.42 16.95
N LYS A 167 -24.88 -11.13 17.24
CA LYS A 167 -25.51 -10.45 18.38
C LYS A 167 -26.74 -9.64 17.98
#